data_29011e476ea3de80a569a1161e6fff1d
#
_entry.id   29011e476ea3de80a569a1161e6fff1d
#
_cell.length_a   1.000
_cell.length_b   1.000
_cell.length_c   1.000
_cell.angle_alpha   90.00
_cell.angle_beta   90.00
_cell.angle_gamma   90.00
#
_symmetry.space_group_name_H-M   'P 1'
#
loop_
_entity.id
_entity.type
_entity.pdbx_description
1 polymer ?
#
loop_
_entity_poly.entity_id
_entity_poly.type
_entity_poly.pdbx_seq_one_letter_code
_entity_poly.pdbx_strand_id
1 'polypeptide(L)'
;MSKRLFGYLSSPKILFDGKQEIVGARIRTYLLERSRIVFQPLTERNYHIFYQLCAGAPLKERKDLGLDSDITKWNYLKQGGPSATPIAGIDDAEEFRSTQHALSTVGIGIEKQWAVFRLLSALLHLGNVKIIQLRSDASLADDDPALLLATRFLGVNLADFKKWTMKKQIITRNEKIVTSLNVAQATVVRDSVSKFVYACLFEWLVAIVNDSLAGENGDAASRAEMFIGVLDIYGFEHFQKVTHFRPSA
;
A
#
# COMPACT_ATOMS: atom_id res chain seq x y z
N MET A 1 -20.99 5.75 3.62
CA MET A 1 -19.68 6.16 4.14
C MET A 1 -18.69 5.02 3.89
N SER A 2 -17.69 5.24 3.08
CA SER A 2 -16.87 4.21 2.45
C SER A 2 -15.94 3.51 3.45
N LYS A 3 -16.26 2.29 3.85
CA LYS A 3 -15.44 1.40 4.68
C LYS A 3 -14.23 0.76 3.98
N ARG A 4 -13.91 1.21 2.74
CA ARG A 4 -12.92 0.55 1.88
C ARG A 4 -11.63 1.36 1.67
N LEU A 5 -11.35 2.39 2.48
CA LEU A 5 -10.14 3.19 2.29
C LEU A 5 -8.86 2.37 2.53
N PHE A 6 -8.93 1.41 3.44
CA PHE A 6 -7.79 0.57 3.81
C PHE A 6 -8.32 -0.82 4.15
N GLY A 7 -8.26 -1.79 3.27
CA GLY A 7 -8.69 -3.17 3.52
C GLY A 7 -7.91 -3.82 4.68
N TYR A 8 -8.17 -3.37 5.91
CA TYR A 8 -7.53 -3.89 7.11
C TYR A 8 -8.56 -4.08 8.21
N LEU A 9 -8.27 -5.04 9.08
CA LEU A 9 -9.00 -5.24 10.32
C LEU A 9 -8.49 -4.24 11.35
N SER A 10 -9.35 -3.37 11.83
CA SER A 10 -9.00 -2.39 12.87
C SER A 10 -9.88 -2.53 14.10
N SER A 11 -9.33 -2.24 15.25
CA SER A 11 -10.06 -2.09 16.49
C SER A 11 -9.67 -0.78 17.15
N PRO A 12 -10.35 0.32 16.81
CA PRO A 12 -10.18 1.54 17.56
C PRO A 12 -10.68 1.35 19.01
N LYS A 13 -9.89 1.83 19.95
CA LYS A 13 -10.23 1.87 21.37
C LYS A 13 -10.28 3.32 21.81
N ILE A 14 -11.37 3.71 22.44
CA ILE A 14 -11.50 4.99 23.15
C ILE A 14 -11.12 4.72 24.60
N LEU A 15 -10.20 5.49 25.13
CA LEU A 15 -9.62 5.33 26.46
C LEU A 15 -10.25 6.30 27.43
N PHE A 16 -10.60 5.82 28.62
CA PHE A 16 -11.24 6.58 29.68
C PHE A 16 -10.45 6.45 30.98
N ASP A 17 -10.39 7.52 31.77
CA ASP A 17 -9.84 7.51 33.11
C ASP A 17 -10.84 6.98 34.16
N GLY A 18 -10.44 6.98 35.45
CA GLY A 18 -11.30 6.55 36.56
C GLY A 18 -12.52 7.45 36.81
N LYS A 19 -12.57 8.63 36.21
CA LYS A 19 -13.74 9.54 36.25
C LYS A 19 -14.65 9.35 35.04
N GLN A 20 -14.34 8.41 34.15
CA GLN A 20 -15.04 8.16 32.89
C GLN A 20 -14.89 9.28 31.86
N GLU A 21 -13.85 10.11 31.98
CA GLU A 21 -13.50 11.13 30.99
C GLU A 21 -12.62 10.53 29.90
N ILE A 22 -12.80 10.96 28.63
CA ILE A 22 -11.98 10.52 27.51
C ILE A 22 -10.58 11.10 27.65
N VAL A 23 -9.57 10.25 27.76
CA VAL A 23 -8.16 10.64 27.86
C VAL A 23 -7.39 10.48 26.55
N GLY A 24 -7.96 9.76 25.60
CA GLY A 24 -7.37 9.55 24.27
C GLY A 24 -7.99 8.38 23.52
N ALA A 25 -7.35 7.99 22.43
CA ALA A 25 -7.76 6.80 21.67
C ALA A 25 -6.55 6.07 21.11
N ARG A 26 -6.75 4.84 20.68
CA ARG A 26 -5.71 4.03 20.04
C ARG A 26 -6.31 3.12 18.98
N ILE A 27 -5.69 3.08 17.81
CA ILE A 27 -6.03 2.16 16.74
C ILE A 27 -5.08 0.95 16.80
N ARG A 28 -5.63 -0.26 16.87
CA ARG A 28 -4.89 -1.51 16.65
C ARG A 28 -5.27 -2.08 15.29
N THR A 29 -4.27 -2.37 14.51
CA THR A 29 -4.42 -3.06 13.22
C THR A 29 -4.13 -4.55 13.43
N TYR A 30 -4.97 -5.42 12.85
CA TYR A 30 -4.75 -6.87 12.96
C TYR A 30 -4.16 -7.45 11.67
N LEU A 31 -4.72 -7.08 10.53
CA LEU A 31 -4.27 -7.63 9.24
C LEU A 31 -4.50 -6.60 8.13
N LEU A 32 -3.42 -6.24 7.44
CA LEU A 32 -3.48 -5.51 6.19
C LEU A 32 -3.56 -6.52 5.04
N GLU A 33 -4.54 -6.36 4.15
CA GLU A 33 -4.67 -7.17 2.94
C GLU A 33 -3.59 -6.79 1.91
N ARG A 34 -2.34 -7.17 2.17
CA ARG A 34 -1.17 -6.78 1.34
C ARG A 34 -1.29 -7.24 -0.11
N SER A 35 -2.02 -8.35 -0.36
CA SER A 35 -2.26 -8.89 -1.70
C SER A 35 -3.02 -7.93 -2.61
N ARG A 36 -3.90 -7.10 -2.07
CA ARG A 36 -4.71 -6.13 -2.82
C ARG A 36 -3.88 -5.13 -3.63
N ILE A 37 -2.64 -4.84 -3.21
CA ILE A 37 -1.74 -3.94 -3.95
C ILE A 37 -1.50 -4.44 -5.37
N VAL A 38 -1.29 -5.74 -5.52
CA VAL A 38 -0.83 -6.37 -6.77
C VAL A 38 -1.91 -7.18 -7.47
N PHE A 39 -2.99 -7.52 -6.78
CA PHE A 39 -4.07 -8.32 -7.31
C PHE A 39 -5.43 -7.89 -6.74
N GLN A 40 -6.43 -7.72 -7.62
CA GLN A 40 -7.82 -7.50 -7.25
C GLN A 40 -8.71 -8.45 -8.07
N PRO A 41 -9.75 -9.05 -7.44
CA PRO A 41 -10.79 -9.75 -8.18
C PRO A 41 -11.51 -8.80 -9.15
N LEU A 42 -12.17 -9.38 -10.15
CA LEU A 42 -13.10 -8.61 -11.01
C LEU A 42 -14.16 -7.94 -10.13
N THR A 43 -14.53 -6.72 -10.50
CA THR A 43 -15.49 -5.84 -9.79
C THR A 43 -14.94 -5.19 -8.50
N GLU A 44 -13.71 -5.48 -8.08
CA GLU A 44 -13.10 -4.84 -6.94
C GLU A 44 -12.03 -3.82 -7.35
N ARG A 45 -11.91 -2.75 -6.56
CA ARG A 45 -10.83 -1.76 -6.70
C ARG A 45 -9.61 -2.16 -5.86
N ASN A 46 -8.45 -1.67 -6.25
CA ASN A 46 -7.30 -1.51 -5.36
C ASN A 46 -7.64 -0.50 -4.26
N TYR A 47 -6.71 -0.19 -3.37
CA TYR A 47 -6.89 0.84 -2.35
C TYR A 47 -7.28 2.17 -2.96
N HIS A 48 -8.30 2.83 -2.40
CA HIS A 48 -8.90 4.05 -2.94
C HIS A 48 -7.89 5.18 -3.11
N ILE A 49 -6.88 5.25 -2.23
CA ILE A 49 -5.85 6.29 -2.27
C ILE A 49 -5.14 6.39 -3.62
N PHE A 50 -4.97 5.29 -4.34
CA PHE A 50 -4.34 5.31 -5.67
C PHE A 50 -5.22 6.01 -6.70
N TYR A 51 -6.52 5.77 -6.68
CA TYR A 51 -7.50 6.42 -7.56
C TYR A 51 -7.65 7.89 -7.20
N GLN A 52 -7.73 8.20 -5.91
CA GLN A 52 -7.76 9.57 -5.38
C GLN A 52 -6.52 10.35 -5.83
N LEU A 53 -5.34 9.77 -5.72
CA LEU A 53 -4.08 10.39 -6.13
C LEU A 53 -4.04 10.66 -7.65
N CYS A 54 -4.45 9.70 -8.47
CA CYS A 54 -4.49 9.85 -9.92
C CYS A 54 -5.50 10.92 -10.38
N ALA A 55 -6.65 11.02 -9.71
CA ALA A 55 -7.70 11.97 -10.05
C ALA A 55 -7.49 13.36 -9.44
N GLY A 56 -7.07 13.42 -8.16
CA GLY A 56 -7.08 14.64 -7.35
C GLY A 56 -5.76 15.39 -7.27
N ALA A 57 -4.63 14.77 -7.61
CA ALA A 57 -3.33 15.45 -7.57
C ALA A 57 -3.31 16.64 -8.55
N PRO A 58 -2.85 17.84 -8.12
CA PRO A 58 -2.71 19.00 -8.99
C PRO A 58 -1.81 18.69 -10.20
N LEU A 59 -2.01 19.41 -11.29
CA LEU A 59 -1.36 19.11 -12.57
C LEU A 59 0.18 19.11 -12.51
N LYS A 60 0.76 19.99 -11.71
CA LYS A 60 2.22 20.09 -11.53
C LYS A 60 2.74 18.83 -10.83
N GLU A 61 2.17 18.51 -9.67
CA GLU A 61 2.55 17.36 -8.85
C GLU A 61 2.31 16.04 -9.60
N ARG A 62 1.22 15.97 -10.37
CA ARG A 62 0.93 14.80 -11.22
C ARG A 62 2.02 14.58 -12.27
N LYS A 63 2.50 15.65 -12.92
CA LYS A 63 3.63 15.59 -13.87
C LYS A 63 4.94 15.20 -13.16
N ASP A 64 5.23 15.81 -12.02
CA ASP A 64 6.45 15.53 -11.25
C ASP A 64 6.50 14.08 -10.74
N LEU A 65 5.34 13.51 -10.44
CA LEU A 65 5.18 12.10 -10.04
C LEU A 65 5.04 11.14 -11.22
N GLY A 66 4.98 11.63 -12.46
CA GLY A 66 4.76 10.82 -13.66
C GLY A 66 3.41 10.09 -13.66
N LEU A 67 2.39 10.67 -13.01
CA LEU A 67 1.08 10.06 -12.89
C LEU A 67 0.18 10.42 -14.08
N ASP A 68 -0.56 9.44 -14.55
CA ASP A 68 -1.66 9.59 -15.50
C ASP A 68 -3.01 9.47 -14.78
N SER A 69 -3.97 10.31 -15.15
CA SER A 69 -5.33 10.23 -14.62
C SER A 69 -6.11 9.03 -15.20
N ASP A 70 -5.69 8.50 -16.34
CA ASP A 70 -6.25 7.29 -16.90
C ASP A 70 -5.76 6.07 -16.14
N ILE A 71 -6.61 5.53 -15.29
CA ILE A 71 -6.31 4.38 -14.44
C ILE A 71 -6.02 3.10 -15.23
N THR A 72 -6.47 3.01 -16.48
CA THR A 72 -6.23 1.82 -17.32
C THR A 72 -4.77 1.65 -17.70
N LYS A 73 -3.99 2.72 -17.58
CA LYS A 73 -2.52 2.70 -17.78
C LYS A 73 -1.75 2.07 -16.63
N TRP A 74 -2.40 1.83 -15.49
CA TRP A 74 -1.77 1.30 -14.30
C TRP A 74 -2.12 -0.19 -14.10
N ASN A 75 -1.11 -1.06 -14.25
CA ASN A 75 -1.31 -2.51 -14.14
C ASN A 75 -1.88 -2.94 -12.78
N TYR A 76 -1.58 -2.22 -11.71
CA TYR A 76 -2.12 -2.49 -10.38
C TYR A 76 -3.54 -1.94 -10.16
N LEU A 77 -4.09 -1.09 -11.05
CA LEU A 77 -5.42 -0.50 -10.86
C LEU A 77 -6.49 -1.05 -11.80
N LYS A 78 -6.10 -1.52 -12.97
CA LYS A 78 -7.03 -1.94 -14.04
C LYS A 78 -7.62 -3.34 -13.86
N GLN A 79 -7.15 -4.13 -12.88
CA GLN A 79 -7.49 -5.56 -12.77
C GLN A 79 -8.96 -5.80 -12.39
N GLY A 80 -9.58 -4.89 -11.63
CA GLY A 80 -10.99 -4.98 -11.28
C GLY A 80 -11.97 -4.79 -12.45
N GLY A 81 -11.44 -4.40 -13.62
CA GLY A 81 -12.23 -4.17 -14.81
C GLY A 81 -13.05 -2.87 -14.78
N PRO A 82 -13.83 -2.59 -15.86
CA PRO A 82 -14.58 -1.35 -16.00
C PRO A 82 -15.65 -1.13 -14.92
N SER A 83 -16.19 -2.20 -14.35
CA SER A 83 -17.22 -2.12 -13.30
C SER A 83 -16.67 -1.77 -11.92
N ALA A 84 -15.36 -1.84 -11.73
CA ALA A 84 -14.71 -1.43 -10.49
C ALA A 84 -14.51 0.09 -10.39
N THR A 85 -14.60 0.80 -11.51
CA THR A 85 -14.35 2.25 -11.59
C THR A 85 -15.16 2.88 -12.73
N PRO A 86 -15.81 4.05 -12.51
CA PRO A 86 -15.96 4.78 -11.25
C PRO A 86 -16.97 4.12 -10.29
N ILE A 87 -16.89 4.46 -8.99
CA ILE A 87 -17.92 4.06 -8.02
C ILE A 87 -19.00 5.14 -8.01
N ALA A 88 -20.26 4.73 -8.16
CA ALA A 88 -21.39 5.65 -8.13
C ALA A 88 -21.43 6.45 -6.81
N GLY A 89 -21.54 7.77 -6.92
CA GLY A 89 -21.60 8.69 -5.77
C GLY A 89 -20.27 8.99 -5.11
N ILE A 90 -19.12 8.59 -5.68
CA ILE A 90 -17.79 8.90 -5.18
C ILE A 90 -17.03 9.71 -6.24
N ASP A 91 -16.59 10.91 -5.87
CA ASP A 91 -15.63 11.72 -6.62
C ASP A 91 -14.23 11.52 -5.99
N ASP A 92 -13.37 10.75 -6.68
CA ASP A 92 -12.01 10.46 -6.20
C ASP A 92 -11.16 11.73 -6.04
N ALA A 93 -11.40 12.80 -6.80
CA ALA A 93 -10.67 14.05 -6.66
C ALA A 93 -11.11 14.85 -5.41
N GLU A 94 -12.38 14.81 -5.06
CA GLU A 94 -12.88 15.39 -3.82
C GLU A 94 -12.41 14.58 -2.60
N GLU A 95 -12.48 13.27 -2.70
CA GLU A 95 -11.96 12.35 -1.67
C GLU A 95 -10.45 12.52 -1.45
N PHE A 96 -9.67 12.88 -2.48
CA PHE A 96 -8.25 13.21 -2.31
C PHE A 96 -8.06 14.44 -1.42
N ARG A 97 -8.84 15.51 -1.64
CA ARG A 97 -8.79 16.71 -0.80
C ARG A 97 -9.18 16.39 0.64
N SER A 98 -10.22 15.59 0.83
CA SER A 98 -10.66 15.14 2.16
C SER A 98 -9.58 14.31 2.85
N THR A 99 -8.88 13.44 2.12
CA THR A 99 -7.75 12.66 2.63
C THR A 99 -6.59 13.57 3.05
N GLN A 100 -6.22 14.58 2.23
CA GLN A 100 -5.17 15.54 2.59
C GLN A 100 -5.53 16.35 3.84
N HIS A 101 -6.80 16.76 3.96
CA HIS A 101 -7.29 17.44 5.15
C HIS A 101 -7.19 16.56 6.40
N ALA A 102 -7.62 15.30 6.31
CA ALA A 102 -7.51 14.35 7.42
C ALA A 102 -6.04 14.09 7.82
N LEU A 103 -5.13 13.97 6.86
CA LEU A 103 -3.69 13.85 7.13
C LEU A 103 -3.14 15.08 7.86
N SER A 104 -3.59 16.29 7.49
CA SER A 104 -3.22 17.54 8.18
C SER A 104 -3.74 17.56 9.61
N THR A 105 -4.97 17.10 9.83
CA THR A 105 -5.60 17.05 11.16
C THR A 105 -4.83 16.15 12.13
N VAL A 106 -4.25 15.04 11.66
CA VAL A 106 -3.41 14.16 12.49
C VAL A 106 -1.94 14.61 12.54
N GLY A 107 -1.63 15.83 12.08
CA GLY A 107 -0.29 16.42 12.21
C GLY A 107 0.70 16.06 11.08
N ILE A 108 0.24 15.48 9.97
CA ILE A 108 1.09 15.22 8.81
C ILE A 108 1.10 16.46 7.91
N GLY A 109 2.17 17.25 8.00
CA GLY A 109 2.35 18.44 7.17
C GLY A 109 2.47 18.12 5.68
N ILE A 110 2.21 19.14 4.84
CA ILE A 110 2.08 18.98 3.37
C ILE A 110 3.32 18.36 2.70
N GLU A 111 4.51 18.65 3.17
CA GLU A 111 5.75 18.07 2.64
C GLU A 111 5.81 16.55 2.87
N LYS A 112 5.42 16.10 4.06
CA LYS A 112 5.33 14.67 4.39
C LYS A 112 4.22 13.98 3.60
N GLN A 113 3.08 14.64 3.39
CA GLN A 113 2.01 14.12 2.54
C GLN A 113 2.53 13.86 1.12
N TRP A 114 3.26 14.81 0.52
CA TRP A 114 3.84 14.60 -0.81
C TRP A 114 4.96 13.55 -0.83
N ALA A 115 5.68 13.34 0.25
CA ALA A 115 6.59 12.20 0.38
C ALA A 115 5.84 10.86 0.37
N VAL A 116 4.70 10.76 1.07
CA VAL A 116 3.79 9.61 1.03
C VAL A 116 3.26 9.37 -0.39
N PHE A 117 2.74 10.41 -1.05
CA PHE A 117 2.19 10.30 -2.40
C PHE A 117 3.26 9.93 -3.43
N ARG A 118 4.52 10.34 -3.23
CA ARG A 118 5.66 9.91 -4.04
C ARG A 118 5.92 8.40 -3.89
N LEU A 119 5.84 7.85 -2.67
CA LEU A 119 5.96 6.41 -2.46
C LEU A 119 4.80 5.64 -3.10
N LEU A 120 3.56 6.14 -3.00
CA LEU A 120 2.41 5.54 -3.68
C LEU A 120 2.58 5.56 -5.20
N SER A 121 3.07 6.67 -5.77
CA SER A 121 3.42 6.74 -7.19
C SER A 121 4.50 5.71 -7.57
N ALA A 122 5.54 5.56 -6.74
CA ALA A 122 6.58 4.54 -6.96
C ALA A 122 5.98 3.13 -7.07
N LEU A 123 4.97 2.80 -6.26
CA LEU A 123 4.30 1.50 -6.32
C LEU A 123 3.53 1.31 -7.63
N LEU A 124 2.86 2.35 -8.12
CA LEU A 124 2.19 2.30 -9.42
C LEU A 124 3.19 2.09 -10.56
N HIS A 125 4.31 2.81 -10.54
CA HIS A 125 5.39 2.62 -11.50
C HIS A 125 5.99 1.22 -11.42
N LEU A 126 6.21 0.66 -10.21
CA LEU A 126 6.66 -0.73 -10.05
C LEU A 126 5.73 -1.72 -10.75
N GLY A 127 4.42 -1.54 -10.63
CA GLY A 127 3.43 -2.36 -11.33
C GLY A 127 3.55 -2.29 -12.86
N ASN A 128 4.06 -1.20 -13.39
CA ASN A 128 4.23 -0.98 -14.83
C ASN A 128 5.60 -1.36 -15.37
N VAL A 129 6.57 -1.70 -14.50
CA VAL A 129 7.89 -2.17 -14.93
C VAL A 129 7.78 -3.40 -15.83
N LYS A 130 8.41 -3.34 -16.99
CA LYS A 130 8.41 -4.42 -17.98
C LYS A 130 9.52 -5.42 -17.68
N ILE A 131 9.14 -6.61 -17.21
CA ILE A 131 10.06 -7.73 -17.05
C ILE A 131 9.97 -8.57 -18.33
N ILE A 132 11.06 -8.64 -19.07
CA ILE A 132 11.15 -9.39 -20.33
C ILE A 132 11.94 -10.68 -20.15
N GLN A 133 11.71 -11.63 -21.03
CA GLN A 133 12.49 -12.86 -21.07
C GLN A 133 13.69 -12.67 -22.00
N LEU A 134 14.89 -12.95 -21.49
CA LEU A 134 16.10 -13.02 -22.27
C LEU A 134 16.65 -14.46 -22.16
N ARG A 135 16.47 -15.25 -23.21
CA ARG A 135 16.68 -16.70 -23.18
C ARG A 135 15.80 -17.38 -22.12
N SER A 136 16.38 -17.91 -21.03
CA SER A 136 15.66 -18.51 -19.90
C SER A 136 15.43 -17.52 -18.74
N ASP A 137 16.13 -16.40 -18.73
CA ASP A 137 16.27 -15.51 -17.59
C ASP A 137 15.39 -14.26 -17.72
N ALA A 138 15.02 -13.70 -16.61
CA ALA A 138 14.36 -12.38 -16.54
C ALA A 138 15.37 -11.27 -16.83
N SER A 139 14.92 -10.24 -17.52
CA SER A 139 15.69 -9.03 -17.79
C SER A 139 14.85 -7.77 -17.60
N LEU A 140 15.50 -6.68 -17.16
CA LEU A 140 14.94 -5.34 -17.03
C LEU A 140 15.76 -4.38 -17.88
N ALA A 141 15.11 -3.64 -18.77
CA ALA A 141 15.77 -2.61 -19.58
C ALA A 141 16.24 -1.46 -18.69
N ASP A 142 17.42 -0.87 -19.01
CA ASP A 142 17.98 0.24 -18.25
C ASP A 142 17.22 1.55 -18.49
N ASP A 143 16.58 1.67 -19.63
CA ASP A 143 15.81 2.83 -20.09
C ASP A 143 14.29 2.70 -19.88
N ASP A 144 13.80 1.67 -19.15
CA ASP A 144 12.38 1.56 -18.81
C ASP A 144 11.96 2.76 -17.94
N PRO A 145 11.08 3.65 -18.43
CA PRO A 145 10.68 4.85 -17.70
C PRO A 145 10.02 4.53 -16.36
N ALA A 146 9.25 3.45 -16.29
CA ALA A 146 8.58 3.03 -15.06
C ALA A 146 9.60 2.57 -14.00
N LEU A 147 10.62 1.82 -14.42
CA LEU A 147 11.70 1.39 -13.54
C LEU A 147 12.52 2.58 -13.01
N LEU A 148 12.85 3.53 -13.88
CA LEU A 148 13.61 4.73 -13.50
C LEU A 148 12.84 5.60 -12.49
N LEU A 149 11.55 5.82 -12.70
CA LEU A 149 10.72 6.58 -11.77
C LEU A 149 10.52 5.83 -10.45
N ALA A 150 10.25 4.52 -10.51
CA ALA A 150 10.07 3.72 -9.30
C ALA A 150 11.32 3.74 -8.41
N THR A 151 12.50 3.45 -8.96
CA THR A 151 13.75 3.42 -8.20
C THR A 151 14.14 4.80 -7.66
N ARG A 152 13.93 5.87 -8.46
CA ARG A 152 14.13 7.25 -8.04
C ARG A 152 13.24 7.61 -6.83
N PHE A 153 11.96 7.27 -6.87
CA PHE A 153 11.02 7.64 -5.82
C PHE A 153 11.17 6.78 -4.57
N LEU A 154 11.61 5.54 -4.72
CA LEU A 154 11.98 4.67 -3.59
C LEU A 154 13.33 5.06 -2.97
N GLY A 155 14.14 5.87 -3.66
CA GLY A 155 15.49 6.22 -3.20
C GLY A 155 16.46 5.04 -3.23
N VAL A 156 16.24 4.07 -4.12
CA VAL A 156 17.10 2.87 -4.22
C VAL A 156 17.99 2.94 -5.47
N ASN A 157 19.16 2.31 -5.38
CA ASN A 157 20.08 2.23 -6.52
C ASN A 157 19.47 1.34 -7.62
N LEU A 158 19.45 1.86 -8.86
CA LEU A 158 18.88 1.16 -10.02
C LEU A 158 19.56 -0.20 -10.29
N ALA A 159 20.88 -0.25 -10.25
CA ALA A 159 21.63 -1.47 -10.55
C ALA A 159 21.39 -2.55 -9.48
N ASP A 160 21.35 -2.17 -8.21
CA ASP A 160 21.05 -3.08 -7.12
C ASP A 160 19.59 -3.56 -7.18
N PHE A 161 18.65 -2.67 -7.44
CA PHE A 161 17.25 -3.05 -7.61
C PHE A 161 17.08 -4.07 -8.75
N LYS A 162 17.66 -3.79 -9.92
CA LYS A 162 17.67 -4.72 -11.06
C LYS A 162 18.28 -6.06 -10.67
N LYS A 163 19.47 -6.04 -10.09
CA LYS A 163 20.20 -7.26 -9.69
C LYS A 163 19.32 -8.14 -8.80
N TRP A 164 18.73 -7.60 -7.74
CA TRP A 164 17.99 -8.38 -6.75
C TRP A 164 16.54 -8.66 -7.13
N THR A 165 16.01 -7.99 -8.14
CA THR A 165 14.74 -8.36 -8.75
C THR A 165 14.90 -9.55 -9.71
N MET A 166 16.05 -9.68 -10.35
CA MET A 166 16.31 -10.72 -11.35
C MET A 166 17.14 -11.89 -10.82
N LYS A 167 17.67 -11.82 -9.62
CA LYS A 167 18.55 -12.86 -9.05
C LYS A 167 18.12 -13.22 -7.64
N LYS A 168 18.32 -14.48 -7.29
CA LYS A 168 18.22 -14.95 -5.89
C LYS A 168 19.58 -15.42 -5.39
N GLN A 169 19.83 -15.20 -4.12
CA GLN A 169 21.02 -15.68 -3.44
C GLN A 169 20.62 -16.78 -2.46
N ILE A 170 21.32 -17.91 -2.56
CA ILE A 170 21.21 -19.03 -1.62
C ILE A 170 22.54 -19.07 -0.85
N ILE A 171 22.45 -19.01 0.47
CA ILE A 171 23.60 -19.09 1.34
C ILE A 171 23.60 -20.50 1.96
N THR A 172 24.61 -21.30 1.64
CA THR A 172 24.90 -22.57 2.30
C THR A 172 26.03 -22.37 3.33
N ARG A 173 26.35 -23.39 4.11
CA ARG A 173 27.42 -23.27 5.13
C ARG A 173 28.75 -22.81 4.56
N ASN A 174 29.06 -23.14 3.31
CA ASN A 174 30.38 -22.92 2.69
C ASN A 174 30.36 -22.01 1.47
N GLU A 175 29.18 -21.72 0.87
CA GLU A 175 29.10 -21.03 -0.41
C GLU A 175 27.91 -20.08 -0.49
N LYS A 176 28.10 -19.01 -1.27
CA LYS A 176 27.04 -18.10 -1.72
C LYS A 176 26.78 -18.33 -3.19
N ILE A 177 25.64 -18.93 -3.50
CA ILE A 177 25.25 -19.24 -4.88
C ILE A 177 24.24 -18.18 -5.32
N VAL A 178 24.52 -17.49 -6.44
CA VAL A 178 23.61 -16.53 -7.05
C VAL A 178 23.08 -17.12 -8.34
N THR A 179 21.76 -17.27 -8.45
CA THR A 179 21.08 -17.82 -9.63
C THR A 179 20.13 -16.80 -10.22
N SER A 180 19.98 -16.81 -11.55
CA SER A 180 18.99 -15.98 -12.23
C SER A 180 17.57 -16.49 -11.98
N LEU A 181 16.63 -15.58 -12.04
CA LEU A 181 15.20 -15.84 -11.96
C LEU A 181 14.58 -15.82 -13.35
N ASN A 182 13.54 -16.60 -13.57
CA ASN A 182 12.68 -16.44 -14.74
C ASN A 182 11.69 -15.27 -14.54
N VAL A 183 10.96 -14.91 -15.61
CA VAL A 183 10.02 -13.77 -15.61
C VAL A 183 8.96 -13.88 -14.50
N ALA A 184 8.39 -15.07 -14.32
CA ALA A 184 7.37 -15.28 -13.28
C ALA A 184 7.93 -15.06 -11.87
N GLN A 185 9.12 -15.58 -11.59
CA GLN A 185 9.80 -15.42 -10.31
C GLN A 185 10.20 -13.96 -10.06
N ALA A 186 10.74 -13.27 -11.07
CA ALA A 186 11.10 -11.85 -10.97
C ALA A 186 9.86 -10.97 -10.75
N THR A 187 8.74 -11.30 -11.37
CA THR A 187 7.44 -10.64 -11.12
C THR A 187 7.02 -10.79 -9.66
N VAL A 188 7.12 -12.00 -9.10
CA VAL A 188 6.82 -12.24 -7.67
C VAL A 188 7.72 -11.42 -6.75
N VAL A 189 9.01 -11.27 -7.08
CA VAL A 189 9.93 -10.42 -6.30
C VAL A 189 9.50 -8.96 -6.35
N ARG A 190 9.27 -8.39 -7.56
CA ARG A 190 8.76 -7.03 -7.74
C ARG A 190 7.48 -6.78 -6.94
N ASP A 191 6.52 -7.69 -7.05
CA ASP A 191 5.24 -7.59 -6.36
C ASP A 191 5.39 -7.72 -4.83
N SER A 192 6.37 -8.51 -4.37
CA SER A 192 6.68 -8.63 -2.95
C SER A 192 7.29 -7.34 -2.38
N VAL A 193 8.13 -6.65 -3.16
CA VAL A 193 8.65 -5.32 -2.79
C VAL A 193 7.49 -4.33 -2.67
N SER A 194 6.56 -4.31 -3.64
CA SER A 194 5.40 -3.42 -3.59
C SER A 194 4.53 -3.66 -2.35
N LYS A 195 4.25 -4.92 -2.03
CA LYS A 195 3.50 -5.30 -0.82
C LYS A 195 4.22 -4.90 0.47
N PHE A 196 5.53 -5.06 0.51
CA PHE A 196 6.34 -4.71 1.67
C PHE A 196 6.37 -3.20 1.92
N VAL A 197 6.68 -2.42 0.88
CA VAL A 197 6.74 -0.94 0.98
C VAL A 197 5.40 -0.37 1.44
N TYR A 198 4.29 -0.84 0.88
CA TYR A 198 2.96 -0.39 1.29
C TYR A 198 2.65 -0.76 2.75
N ALA A 199 3.02 -1.95 3.19
CA ALA A 199 2.83 -2.37 4.57
C ALA A 199 3.61 -1.48 5.55
N CYS A 200 4.88 -1.17 5.25
CA CYS A 200 5.69 -0.27 6.07
C CYS A 200 5.09 1.16 6.11
N LEU A 201 4.63 1.67 4.94
CA LEU A 201 3.97 2.97 4.86
C LEU A 201 2.69 3.02 5.71
N PHE A 202 1.90 1.95 5.66
CA PHE A 202 0.67 1.83 6.43
C PHE A 202 0.95 1.77 7.94
N GLU A 203 1.91 0.95 8.38
CA GLU A 203 2.33 0.85 9.78
C GLU A 203 2.84 2.19 10.31
N TRP A 204 3.64 2.91 9.51
CA TRP A 204 4.11 4.26 9.83
C TRP A 204 2.94 5.24 9.99
N LEU A 205 1.95 5.22 9.08
CA LEU A 205 0.78 6.08 9.16
C LEU A 205 -0.04 5.81 10.43
N VAL A 206 -0.26 4.53 10.76
CA VAL A 206 -0.98 4.14 11.98
C VAL A 206 -0.24 4.61 13.24
N ALA A 207 1.10 4.55 13.25
CA ALA A 207 1.88 5.07 14.37
C ALA A 207 1.63 6.56 14.57
N ILE A 208 1.70 7.38 13.50
CA ILE A 208 1.43 8.83 13.60
C ILE A 208 0.01 9.12 14.08
N VAL A 209 -0.99 8.39 13.54
CA VAL A 209 -2.36 8.55 14.00
C VAL A 209 -2.49 8.24 15.49
N ASN A 210 -1.85 7.16 15.96
CA ASN A 210 -1.85 6.80 17.36
C ASN A 210 -1.16 7.86 18.24
N ASP A 211 -0.05 8.43 17.76
CA ASP A 211 0.63 9.50 18.48
C ASP A 211 -0.25 10.75 18.60
N SER A 212 -1.01 11.10 17.55
CA SER A 212 -1.96 12.23 17.61
C SER A 212 -3.16 11.97 18.52
N LEU A 213 -3.49 10.70 18.79
CA LEU A 213 -4.61 10.30 19.64
C LEU A 213 -4.18 9.98 21.08
N ALA A 214 -2.90 10.08 21.40
CA ALA A 214 -2.33 9.70 22.70
C ALA A 214 -2.60 10.72 23.84
N GLY A 215 -3.39 11.78 23.58
CA GLY A 215 -3.61 12.87 24.51
C GLY A 215 -2.51 13.94 24.47
N GLU A 216 -2.74 15.08 25.12
CA GLU A 216 -1.83 16.24 25.04
C GLU A 216 -0.41 15.93 25.51
N ASN A 217 -0.24 15.05 26.50
CA ASN A 217 1.06 14.68 27.05
C ASN A 217 1.57 13.32 26.54
N GLY A 218 0.86 12.66 25.62
CA GLY A 218 1.18 11.31 25.17
C GLY A 218 0.94 10.22 26.23
N ASP A 219 0.22 10.53 27.30
CA ASP A 219 0.06 9.71 28.50
C ASP A 219 -1.29 8.97 28.58
N ALA A 220 -2.13 9.09 27.56
CA ALA A 220 -3.49 8.52 27.55
C ALA A 220 -3.52 7.03 27.93
N ALA A 221 -2.53 6.27 27.47
CA ALA A 221 -2.47 4.82 27.74
C ALA A 221 -2.17 4.50 29.21
N SER A 222 -1.38 5.34 29.92
CA SER A 222 -1.05 5.18 31.35
C SER A 222 -2.16 5.70 32.27
N ARG A 223 -2.97 6.65 31.80
CA ARG A 223 -4.11 7.21 32.52
C ARG A 223 -5.38 6.40 32.34
N ALA A 224 -5.43 5.55 31.32
CA ALA A 224 -6.62 4.80 30.99
C ALA A 224 -6.85 3.65 31.98
N GLU A 225 -8.03 3.66 32.63
CA GLU A 225 -8.53 2.58 33.48
C GLU A 225 -9.56 1.72 32.75
N MET A 226 -10.26 2.28 31.78
CA MET A 226 -11.31 1.62 30.99
C MET A 226 -11.17 1.93 29.52
N PHE A 227 -11.77 1.10 28.66
CA PHE A 227 -11.86 1.38 27.23
C PHE A 227 -13.16 0.87 26.62
N ILE A 228 -13.60 1.54 25.57
CA ILE A 228 -14.61 1.06 24.64
C ILE A 228 -13.91 0.71 23.33
N GLY A 229 -14.00 -0.54 22.91
CA GLY A 229 -13.44 -0.99 21.64
C GLY A 229 -14.52 -1.23 20.59
N VAL A 230 -14.28 -0.76 19.38
CA VAL A 230 -15.11 -1.08 18.21
C VAL A 230 -14.32 -2.02 17.32
N LEU A 231 -14.84 -3.20 17.06
CA LEU A 231 -14.20 -4.17 16.18
C LEU A 231 -14.80 -4.03 14.78
N ASP A 232 -14.01 -3.47 13.86
CA ASP A 232 -14.37 -3.41 12.43
C ASP A 232 -13.66 -4.55 11.71
N ILE A 233 -14.34 -5.70 11.63
CA ILE A 233 -13.86 -6.90 10.96
C ILE A 233 -14.70 -7.14 9.71
N TYR A 234 -14.03 -7.53 8.62
CA TYR A 234 -14.72 -8.11 7.46
C TYR A 234 -15.45 -9.39 7.87
N GLY A 235 -16.70 -9.56 7.42
CA GLY A 235 -17.41 -10.83 7.58
C GLY A 235 -16.78 -11.96 6.75
N PHE A 236 -17.35 -13.14 6.82
CA PHE A 236 -16.90 -14.27 6.00
C PHE A 236 -16.96 -13.91 4.52
N GLU A 237 -15.82 -13.99 3.83
CA GLU A 237 -15.76 -13.86 2.38
C GLU A 237 -16.24 -15.13 1.72
N HIS A 238 -17.23 -15.00 0.82
CA HIS A 238 -17.70 -16.12 0.01
C HIS A 238 -16.82 -16.23 -1.25
N PHE A 239 -15.88 -17.16 -1.22
CA PHE A 239 -15.04 -17.45 -2.39
C PHE A 239 -15.81 -18.29 -3.39
N GLN A 240 -15.96 -17.82 -4.63
CA GLN A 240 -16.60 -18.59 -5.73
C GLN A 240 -15.80 -19.84 -6.13
N LYS A 241 -14.50 -19.91 -5.80
CA LYS A 241 -13.63 -21.08 -6.00
C LYS A 241 -12.81 -21.30 -4.74
N VAL A 242 -13.13 -22.35 -4.00
CA VAL A 242 -12.27 -22.90 -2.96
C VAL A 242 -11.29 -23.85 -3.64
N THR A 243 -10.05 -23.42 -3.84
CA THR A 243 -8.97 -24.34 -4.20
C THR A 243 -8.66 -25.17 -2.96
N HIS A 244 -9.04 -26.44 -2.97
CA HIS A 244 -8.66 -27.37 -1.93
C HIS A 244 -7.13 -27.46 -1.88
N PHE A 245 -6.57 -26.95 -0.80
CA PHE A 245 -5.20 -27.27 -0.43
C PHE A 245 -5.19 -28.75 -0.06
N ARG A 246 -4.70 -29.62 -0.94
CA ARG A 246 -4.33 -30.98 -0.57
C ARG A 246 -3.02 -30.90 0.19
N PRO A 247 -2.93 -31.26 1.47
CA PRO A 247 -1.65 -31.52 2.09
C PRO A 247 -1.01 -32.68 1.33
N SER A 248 0.18 -32.48 0.81
CA SER A 248 1.01 -33.56 0.32
C SER A 248 1.37 -34.46 1.50
N ALA A 249 1.01 -35.74 1.39
CA ALA A 249 1.44 -36.78 2.29
C ALA A 249 2.96 -36.98 2.25
#